data_7a55e14cbe879a62536f03fd819f2a07
#
_entry.id   7a55e14cbe879a62536f03fd819f2a07
#
_cell.length_a   1.000
_cell.length_b   1.000
_cell.length_c   1.000
_cell.angle_alpha   90.00
_cell.angle_beta   90.00
_cell.angle_gamma   90.00
#
_symmetry.space_group_name_H-M   'P 1'
#
loop_
_entity.id
_entity.type
_entity.pdbx_description
1 polymer ?
#
loop_
_entity_poly.entity_id
_entity_poly.type
_entity_poly.pdbx_seq_one_letter_code
_entity_poly.pdbx_strand_id
1 'polypeptide(L)'
;MSQVVVGGTFNVFHKGHAKLLDAAMTIASFKNAALVIGVTSDELAQSSRSVPVRPYRARLDDVARYVERSDIRPEFGPVMYSTIYDVSDLPVMDERDTLVVSEETEGRARRLLTKKGYICKVKTVPMVKDSNGEEMHSTKILEEEK
;
A
#
# COMPACT_ATOMS: atom_id res chain seq x y z
N MET A 1 -3.64 11.52 17.60
CA MET A 1 -4.31 11.32 16.31
C MET A 1 -4.11 9.89 15.84
N SER A 2 -5.15 9.25 15.35
CA SER A 2 -5.00 7.91 14.78
C SER A 2 -4.34 8.00 13.40
N GLN A 3 -3.90 6.85 12.90
CA GLN A 3 -3.26 6.77 11.58
C GLN A 3 -3.85 5.61 10.79
N VAL A 4 -3.85 5.78 9.48
CA VAL A 4 -4.16 4.72 8.53
C VAL A 4 -2.89 4.44 7.75
N VAL A 5 -2.44 3.21 7.75
CA VAL A 5 -1.16 2.80 7.15
C VAL A 5 -1.44 1.88 5.97
N VAL A 6 -0.81 2.15 4.85
CA VAL A 6 -0.87 1.30 3.66
C VAL A 6 0.52 1.29 3.04
N GLY A 7 0.91 0.17 2.48
CA GLY A 7 2.23 0.07 1.87
C GLY A 7 2.23 -0.85 0.67
N GLY A 8 3.25 -0.71 -0.17
CA GLY A 8 3.42 -1.55 -1.34
C GLY A 8 4.64 -1.16 -2.15
N THR A 9 4.86 -1.91 -3.22
CA THR A 9 5.93 -1.62 -4.17
C THR A 9 5.48 -0.64 -5.24
N PHE A 10 4.23 -0.75 -5.69
CA PHE A 10 3.63 0.10 -6.73
C PHE A 10 4.50 0.17 -7.98
N ASN A 11 5.00 -0.98 -8.43
CA ASN A 11 5.97 -1.02 -9.53
C ASN A 11 5.39 -0.50 -10.85
N VAL A 12 4.27 -1.08 -11.27
CA VAL A 12 3.46 -0.53 -12.37
C VAL A 12 2.10 -0.21 -11.78
N PHE A 13 1.76 1.06 -11.72
CA PHE A 13 0.53 1.48 -11.07
C PHE A 13 -0.68 0.97 -11.86
N HIS A 14 -1.60 0.28 -11.20
CA HIS A 14 -2.78 -0.31 -11.83
C HIS A 14 -4.01 -0.20 -10.91
N LYS A 15 -5.15 -0.72 -11.39
CA LYS A 15 -6.42 -0.64 -10.68
C LYS A 15 -6.39 -1.23 -9.27
N GLY A 16 -5.60 -2.28 -9.06
CA GLY A 16 -5.45 -2.87 -7.72
C GLY A 16 -4.80 -1.91 -6.75
N HIS A 17 -3.76 -1.21 -7.19
CA HIS A 17 -3.10 -0.18 -6.40
C HIS A 17 -4.05 0.98 -6.09
N ALA A 18 -4.80 1.42 -7.10
CA ALA A 18 -5.78 2.50 -6.94
C ALA A 18 -6.83 2.12 -5.90
N LYS A 19 -7.35 0.91 -5.97
CA LYS A 19 -8.37 0.43 -5.04
C LYS A 19 -7.84 0.37 -3.61
N LEU A 20 -6.59 -0.07 -3.44
CA LEU A 20 -5.93 -0.13 -2.14
C LEU A 20 -5.78 1.28 -1.54
N LEU A 21 -5.30 2.23 -2.33
CA LEU A 21 -5.14 3.61 -1.89
C LEU A 21 -6.49 4.29 -1.64
N ASP A 22 -7.50 4.01 -2.46
CA ASP A 22 -8.85 4.55 -2.26
C ASP A 22 -9.43 4.11 -0.91
N ALA A 23 -9.26 2.84 -0.57
CA ALA A 23 -9.72 2.32 0.72
C ALA A 23 -9.02 3.04 1.87
N ALA A 24 -7.70 3.20 1.78
CA ALA A 24 -6.91 3.88 2.81
C ALA A 24 -7.34 5.35 2.96
N MET A 25 -7.50 6.05 1.85
CA MET A 25 -7.93 7.46 1.86
C MET A 25 -9.35 7.61 2.44
N THR A 26 -10.26 6.73 2.07
CA THR A 26 -11.63 6.75 2.58
C THR A 26 -11.66 6.60 4.10
N ILE A 27 -10.93 5.64 4.63
CA ILE A 27 -10.86 5.41 6.08
C ILE A 27 -10.21 6.61 6.78
N ALA A 28 -9.10 7.12 6.24
CA ALA A 28 -8.41 8.27 6.82
C ALA A 28 -9.31 9.51 6.86
N SER A 29 -10.05 9.75 5.77
CA SER A 29 -10.97 10.88 5.70
C SER A 29 -12.10 10.74 6.73
N PHE A 30 -12.70 9.55 6.79
CA PHE A 30 -13.80 9.28 7.73
C PHE A 30 -13.38 9.46 9.18
N LYS A 31 -12.17 9.05 9.52
CA LYS A 31 -11.66 9.11 10.90
C LYS A 31 -10.91 10.40 11.23
N ASN A 32 -10.70 11.27 10.27
CA ASN A 32 -9.80 12.42 10.38
C ASN A 32 -8.41 11.99 10.84
N ALA A 33 -7.94 10.86 10.31
CA ALA A 33 -6.67 10.25 10.68
C ALA A 33 -5.55 10.68 9.73
N ALA A 34 -4.31 10.57 10.20
CA ALA A 34 -3.16 10.71 9.32
C ALA A 34 -3.11 9.51 8.37
N LEU A 35 -2.73 9.74 7.12
CA LEU A 35 -2.53 8.68 6.14
C LEU A 35 -1.03 8.50 5.92
N VAL A 36 -0.53 7.29 6.19
CA VAL A 36 0.88 6.95 6.02
C VAL A 36 0.99 5.94 4.87
N ILE A 37 1.69 6.32 3.83
CA ILE A 37 1.87 5.48 2.64
C ILE A 37 3.35 5.08 2.56
N GLY A 38 3.61 3.78 2.69
CA GLY A 38 4.95 3.23 2.59
C GLY A 38 5.22 2.70 1.19
N VAL A 39 6.37 3.04 0.62
CA VAL A 39 6.80 2.54 -0.69
C VAL A 39 8.13 1.83 -0.50
N THR A 40 8.25 0.60 -1.01
CA THR A 40 9.45 -0.20 -0.81
C THR A 40 10.67 0.42 -1.47
N SER A 41 11.83 0.29 -0.82
CA SER A 41 13.12 0.67 -1.40
C SER A 41 13.38 -0.16 -2.67
N ASP A 42 14.31 0.28 -3.51
CA ASP A 42 14.65 -0.47 -4.72
C ASP A 42 15.19 -1.87 -4.37
N GLU A 43 16.03 -1.96 -3.35
CA GLU A 43 16.60 -3.24 -2.94
C GLU A 43 15.52 -4.21 -2.46
N LEU A 44 14.62 -3.74 -1.59
CA LEU A 44 13.53 -4.57 -1.09
C LEU A 44 12.58 -4.96 -2.21
N ALA A 45 12.22 -4.02 -3.08
CA ALA A 45 11.33 -4.28 -4.21
C ALA A 45 11.89 -5.32 -5.16
N GLN A 46 13.19 -5.29 -5.43
CA GLN A 46 13.84 -6.21 -6.36
C GLN A 46 14.05 -7.61 -5.76
N SER A 47 14.16 -7.70 -4.44
CA SER A 47 14.55 -8.94 -3.76
C SER A 47 13.68 -10.16 -4.05
N SER A 48 12.41 -9.96 -4.38
CA SER A 48 11.45 -11.04 -4.63
C SER A 48 10.92 -11.07 -6.07
N ARG A 49 11.55 -10.34 -6.99
CA ARG A 49 11.07 -10.20 -8.36
C ARG A 49 12.10 -10.64 -9.39
N SER A 50 11.62 -11.29 -10.44
CA SER A 50 12.44 -11.75 -11.57
C SER A 50 12.62 -10.68 -12.64
N VAL A 51 11.78 -9.66 -12.66
CA VAL A 51 11.86 -8.57 -13.63
C VAL A 51 12.38 -7.28 -12.97
N PRO A 52 13.05 -6.39 -13.72
CA PRO A 52 13.54 -5.14 -13.16
C PRO A 52 12.43 -4.30 -12.57
N VAL A 53 12.70 -3.69 -11.42
CA VAL A 53 11.78 -2.81 -10.73
C VAL A 53 12.08 -1.37 -11.16
N ARG A 54 11.02 -0.59 -11.39
CA ARG A 54 11.18 0.83 -11.69
C ARG A 54 11.80 1.55 -10.48
N PRO A 55 12.60 2.62 -10.71
CA PRO A 55 13.24 3.34 -9.59
C PRO A 55 12.24 3.82 -8.55
N TYR A 56 12.65 3.83 -7.30
CA TYR A 56 11.84 4.28 -6.17
C TYR A 56 11.15 5.61 -6.44
N ARG A 57 11.90 6.59 -6.98
CA ARG A 57 11.35 7.91 -7.24
C ARG A 57 10.18 7.89 -8.21
N ALA A 58 10.29 7.08 -9.27
CA ALA A 58 9.22 6.95 -10.26
C ALA A 58 7.98 6.31 -9.63
N ARG A 59 8.18 5.28 -8.80
CA ARG A 59 7.08 4.60 -8.11
C ARG A 59 6.40 5.50 -7.09
N LEU A 60 7.19 6.25 -6.33
CA LEU A 60 6.67 7.22 -5.37
C LEU A 60 5.88 8.33 -6.09
N ASP A 61 6.40 8.85 -7.19
CA ASP A 61 5.74 9.90 -7.95
C ASP A 61 4.37 9.43 -8.48
N ASP A 62 4.25 8.20 -8.93
CA ASP A 62 2.97 7.65 -9.39
C ASP A 62 1.94 7.62 -8.26
N VAL A 63 2.35 7.14 -7.09
CA VAL A 63 1.49 7.08 -5.91
C VAL A 63 1.07 8.47 -5.47
N ALA A 64 2.04 9.39 -5.35
CA ALA A 64 1.77 10.75 -4.91
C ALA A 64 0.84 11.48 -5.87
N ARG A 65 1.04 11.31 -7.18
CA ARG A 65 0.19 11.91 -8.19
C ARG A 65 -1.24 11.39 -8.10
N TYR A 66 -1.41 10.09 -7.90
CA TYR A 66 -2.74 9.50 -7.75
C TYR A 66 -3.46 10.09 -6.53
N VAL A 67 -2.79 10.13 -5.40
CA VAL A 67 -3.36 10.65 -4.13
C VAL A 67 -3.68 12.14 -4.26
N GLU A 68 -2.76 12.94 -4.81
CA GLU A 68 -2.94 14.38 -4.96
C GLU A 68 -4.12 14.75 -5.85
N ARG A 69 -4.43 13.92 -6.84
CA ARG A 69 -5.52 14.17 -7.80
C ARG A 69 -6.84 13.52 -7.41
N SER A 70 -6.86 12.78 -6.30
CA SER A 70 -8.05 12.05 -5.89
C SER A 70 -9.06 12.96 -5.20
N ASP A 71 -10.35 12.77 -5.54
CA ASP A 71 -11.44 13.47 -4.87
C ASP A 71 -11.65 13.00 -3.44
N ILE A 72 -11.15 11.84 -3.09
CA ILE A 72 -11.26 11.27 -1.74
C ILE A 72 -10.00 11.50 -0.89
N ARG A 73 -9.09 12.34 -1.36
CA ARG A 73 -7.91 12.71 -0.59
C ARG A 73 -8.33 13.34 0.74
N PRO A 74 -7.75 12.91 1.89
CA PRO A 74 -8.12 13.48 3.19
C PRO A 74 -7.88 14.98 3.24
N GLU A 75 -8.87 15.72 3.72
CA GLU A 75 -8.78 17.18 3.81
C GLU A 75 -8.06 17.65 5.08
N PHE A 76 -8.26 16.94 6.19
CA PHE A 76 -7.84 17.41 7.50
C PHE A 76 -6.65 16.66 8.09
N GLY A 77 -6.45 15.41 7.70
CA GLY A 77 -5.32 14.64 8.18
C GLY A 77 -4.11 14.79 7.26
N PRO A 78 -2.90 14.74 7.78
CA PRO A 78 -1.72 14.78 6.92
C PRO A 78 -1.57 13.51 6.09
N VAL A 79 -1.00 13.65 4.90
CA VAL A 79 -0.60 12.52 4.07
C VAL A 79 0.92 12.47 4.11
N MET A 80 1.46 11.35 4.58
CA MET A 80 2.90 11.18 4.73
C MET A 80 3.38 9.98 3.93
N TYR A 81 4.53 10.13 3.29
CA TYR A 81 5.15 9.06 2.51
C TYR A 81 6.40 8.58 3.23
N SER A 82 6.58 7.27 3.33
CA SER A 82 7.76 6.70 3.97
C SER A 82 8.36 5.62 3.08
N THR A 83 9.64 5.32 3.30
CA THR A 83 10.34 4.26 2.58
C THR A 83 10.33 2.99 3.44
N ILE A 84 9.96 1.87 2.82
CA ILE A 84 10.02 0.56 3.47
C ILE A 84 11.32 -0.11 3.05
N TYR A 85 12.26 -0.24 3.99
CA TYR A 85 13.56 -0.86 3.73
C TYR A 85 13.58 -2.35 4.03
N ASP A 86 12.68 -2.81 4.90
CA ASP A 86 12.60 -4.20 5.33
C ASP A 86 11.13 -4.58 5.48
N VAL A 87 10.82 -5.86 5.24
CA VAL A 87 9.44 -6.36 5.35
C VAL A 87 8.83 -6.15 6.73
N SER A 88 9.67 -5.96 7.75
CA SER A 88 9.22 -5.71 9.11
C SER A 88 9.07 -4.24 9.45
N ASP A 89 9.37 -3.33 8.51
CA ASP A 89 9.20 -1.90 8.74
C ASP A 89 7.72 -1.56 8.82
N LEU A 90 7.30 -1.14 9.99
CA LEU A 90 5.91 -0.80 10.28
C LEU A 90 5.91 0.21 11.43
N PRO A 91 5.21 1.34 11.29
CA PRO A 91 5.13 2.29 12.40
C PRO A 91 4.46 1.63 13.60
N VAL A 92 4.74 2.14 14.79
CA VAL A 92 4.08 1.65 16.00
C VAL A 92 2.58 1.93 15.86
N MET A 93 1.77 0.91 16.08
CA MET A 93 0.32 1.00 15.90
C MET A 93 -0.42 0.53 17.14
N ASP A 94 -1.60 1.10 17.35
CA ASP A 94 -2.47 0.71 18.45
C ASP A 94 -3.91 0.50 17.95
N GLU A 95 -4.84 0.24 18.87
CA GLU A 95 -6.22 -0.09 18.54
C GLU A 95 -7.00 1.01 17.81
N ARG A 96 -6.49 2.25 17.80
CA ARG A 96 -7.10 3.37 17.09
C ARG A 96 -6.67 3.42 15.62
N ASP A 97 -5.64 2.68 15.28
CA ASP A 97 -5.03 2.69 13.95
C ASP A 97 -5.60 1.62 13.04
N THR A 98 -5.45 1.80 11.75
CA THR A 98 -5.90 0.83 10.74
C THR A 98 -4.76 0.54 9.76
N LEU A 99 -4.51 -0.73 9.54
CA LEU A 99 -3.58 -1.19 8.50
C LEU A 99 -4.41 -1.68 7.32
N VAL A 100 -4.18 -1.10 6.15
CA VAL A 100 -4.91 -1.47 4.93
C VAL A 100 -4.01 -2.37 4.09
N VAL A 101 -4.51 -3.55 3.77
CA VAL A 101 -3.75 -4.58 3.05
C VAL A 101 -4.59 -5.20 1.95
N SER A 102 -3.93 -5.81 0.96
CA SER A 102 -4.61 -6.62 -0.03
C SER A 102 -4.85 -8.03 0.52
N GLU A 103 -5.74 -8.78 -0.11
CA GLU A 103 -5.96 -10.18 0.25
C GLU A 103 -4.67 -11.00 0.19
N GLU A 104 -3.82 -10.71 -0.78
CA GLU A 104 -2.57 -11.41 -0.99
C GLU A 104 -1.60 -11.23 0.19
N THR A 105 -1.60 -10.06 0.81
CA THR A 105 -0.65 -9.73 1.88
C THR A 105 -1.23 -9.82 3.28
N GLU A 106 -2.52 -10.06 3.41
CA GLU A 106 -3.20 -10.05 4.71
C GLU A 106 -2.56 -10.99 5.73
N GLY A 107 -2.33 -12.25 5.34
CA GLY A 107 -1.79 -13.25 6.27
C GLY A 107 -0.41 -12.85 6.80
N ARG A 108 0.46 -12.36 5.93
CA ARG A 108 1.79 -11.89 6.28
C ARG A 108 1.73 -10.67 7.20
N ALA A 109 0.82 -9.73 6.89
CA ALA A 109 0.64 -8.54 7.70
C ALA A 109 0.16 -8.89 9.12
N ARG A 110 -0.79 -9.81 9.25
CA ARG A 110 -1.30 -10.22 10.55
C ARG A 110 -0.22 -10.91 11.38
N ARG A 111 0.62 -11.74 10.77
CA ARG A 111 1.75 -12.37 11.46
C ARG A 111 2.74 -11.31 11.95
N LEU A 112 3.00 -10.29 11.15
CA LEU A 112 3.91 -9.21 11.54
C LEU A 112 3.36 -8.43 12.73
N LEU A 113 2.06 -8.10 12.73
CA LEU A 113 1.43 -7.40 13.86
C LEU A 113 1.54 -8.22 15.13
N THR A 114 1.28 -9.53 15.05
CA THR A 114 1.40 -10.43 16.20
C THR A 114 2.84 -10.44 16.73
N LYS A 115 3.82 -10.56 15.84
CA LYS A 115 5.24 -10.60 16.21
C LYS A 115 5.66 -9.31 16.91
N LYS A 116 5.18 -8.16 16.46
CA LYS A 116 5.51 -6.86 17.04
C LYS A 116 4.66 -6.53 18.28
N GLY A 117 3.62 -7.30 18.54
CA GLY A 117 2.71 -7.04 19.66
C GLY A 117 1.81 -5.84 19.42
N TYR A 118 1.57 -5.49 18.18
CA TYR A 118 0.68 -4.38 17.83
C TYR A 118 -0.75 -4.89 17.65
N ILE A 119 -1.71 -4.22 18.27
CA ILE A 119 -3.14 -4.52 18.14
C ILE A 119 -3.77 -3.34 17.43
N CYS A 120 -4.16 -3.53 16.18
CA CYS A 120 -4.81 -2.51 15.38
C CYS A 120 -5.87 -3.15 14.49
N LYS A 121 -6.67 -2.31 13.84
CA LYS A 121 -7.65 -2.80 12.87
C LYS A 121 -6.94 -3.14 11.56
N VAL A 122 -7.39 -4.20 10.89
CA VAL A 122 -6.87 -4.58 9.57
C VAL A 122 -8.03 -4.54 8.59
N LYS A 123 -7.88 -3.71 7.55
CA LYS A 123 -8.85 -3.66 6.45
C LYS A 123 -8.25 -4.38 5.25
N THR A 124 -8.90 -5.43 4.81
CA THR A 124 -8.47 -6.21 3.65
C THR A 124 -9.23 -5.77 2.42
N VAL A 125 -8.50 -5.47 1.36
CA VAL A 125 -9.06 -5.03 0.08
C VAL A 125 -8.99 -6.20 -0.90
N PRO A 126 -10.12 -6.58 -1.52
CA PRO A 126 -10.12 -7.66 -2.51
C PRO A 126 -9.22 -7.37 -3.70
N MET A 127 -8.60 -8.42 -4.25
CA MET A 127 -7.79 -8.31 -5.45
C MET A 127 -8.66 -7.93 -6.66
N VAL A 128 -8.12 -7.05 -7.51
CA VAL A 128 -8.78 -6.70 -8.77
C VAL A 128 -8.38 -7.74 -9.83
N LYS A 129 -9.38 -8.28 -10.52
CA LYS A 129 -9.16 -9.28 -11.56
C LYS A 129 -9.08 -8.61 -12.93
N ASP A 130 -8.27 -9.19 -13.82
CA ASP A 130 -8.17 -8.74 -15.19
C ASP A 130 -9.38 -9.23 -16.03
N SER A 131 -9.38 -8.92 -17.32
CA SER A 131 -10.48 -9.29 -18.20
C SER A 131 -10.70 -10.80 -18.32
N ASN A 132 -9.72 -11.62 -17.95
CA ASN A 132 -9.80 -13.08 -17.98
C ASN A 132 -10.14 -13.67 -16.61
N GLY A 133 -10.43 -12.84 -15.63
CA GLY A 133 -10.73 -13.27 -14.29
C GLY A 133 -9.49 -13.56 -13.44
N GLU A 134 -8.31 -13.25 -13.91
CA GLU A 134 -7.07 -13.43 -13.16
C GLU A 134 -6.71 -12.17 -12.36
N GLU A 135 -6.02 -12.38 -11.25
CA GLU A 135 -5.60 -11.27 -10.41
C GLU A 135 -4.53 -10.42 -11.09
N MET A 136 -4.61 -9.10 -10.91
CA MET A 136 -3.64 -8.17 -11.48
C MET A 136 -2.46 -7.98 -10.54
N HIS A 137 -1.25 -8.16 -11.07
CA HIS A 137 0.00 -7.95 -10.35
C HIS A 137 0.95 -7.13 -11.22
N SER A 138 1.79 -6.32 -10.59
CA SER A 138 2.77 -5.49 -11.31
C SER A 138 3.70 -6.32 -12.19
N THR A 139 4.17 -7.47 -11.69
CA THR A 139 5.04 -8.36 -12.44
C THR A 139 4.36 -8.89 -13.69
N LYS A 140 3.10 -9.32 -13.58
CA LYS A 140 2.32 -9.80 -14.71
C LYS A 140 2.14 -8.72 -15.77
N ILE A 141 1.83 -7.49 -15.35
CA ILE A 141 1.66 -6.37 -16.27
C ILE A 141 2.96 -6.10 -17.03
N LEU A 142 4.10 -6.10 -16.34
CA LEU A 142 5.40 -5.90 -16.99
C LEU A 142 5.74 -7.01 -17.98
N GLU A 143 5.42 -8.26 -17.68
CA GLU A 143 5.65 -9.38 -18.56
C GLU A 143 4.79 -9.29 -19.82
N GLU A 144 3.55 -8.84 -19.69
CA GLU A 144 2.64 -8.66 -20.82
C GLU A 144 3.09 -7.54 -21.76
N GLU A 145 3.77 -6.52 -21.25
CA GLU A 145 4.27 -5.40 -22.04
C GLU A 145 5.51 -5.75 -22.87
N LYS A 146 6.16 -6.86 -22.58
CA LYS A 146 7.34 -7.32 -23.34
C LYS A 146 6.93 -8.03 -24.63
#